data_72ffe731b5aff317b102b843c3af6a4f
#
_entry.id   72ffe731b5aff317b102b843c3af6a4f
#
_cell.length_a   1.000
_cell.length_b   1.000
_cell.length_c   1.000
_cell.angle_alpha   90.00
_cell.angle_beta   90.00
_cell.angle_gamma   90.00
#
_symmetry.space_group_name_H-M   'P 1'
#
loop_
_entity.id
_entity.type
_entity.pdbx_description
1 polymer ?
#
loop_
_entity_poly.entity_id
_entity_poly.type
_entity_poly.pdbx_seq_one_letter_code
_entity_poly.pdbx_strand_id
1 'polypeptide(L)'
;MVATLPHYPRSARSRSGAPVRDEGKLTQMTARLEVGDKAPSFSLGDADGNTVSLADYRGRKLIVYFYPAASTPGCTKQACDFRDNLWALNNAGLDVVGISPDKPAKLAKFRDAEGLTFPLLSDPDRTVLSKWGAYGEKKMYGKTVQGVIRSTFVVDENGKISVAQYNVKATHTATFIERLLSAS
;
A
#
# COMPACT_ATOMS: atom_id res chain seq x y z
N MET A 1 -57.95 -21.85 59.98
CA MET A 1 -58.01 -21.65 58.53
C MET A 1 -56.56 -21.68 58.01
N VAL A 2 -56.25 -22.76 57.37
CA VAL A 2 -54.89 -23.04 56.89
C VAL A 2 -54.82 -22.65 55.41
N ALA A 3 -53.99 -21.68 55.07
CA ALA A 3 -53.77 -21.31 53.66
C ALA A 3 -52.51 -21.99 53.16
N THR A 4 -52.73 -22.87 52.18
CA THR A 4 -51.76 -23.68 51.53
C THR A 4 -50.96 -22.81 50.49
N LEU A 5 -49.64 -22.85 50.60
CA LEU A 5 -48.75 -22.23 49.59
C LEU A 5 -48.58 -23.17 48.38
N PRO A 6 -48.59 -22.68 47.16
CA PRO A 6 -48.32 -23.51 46.01
C PRO A 6 -46.80 -23.70 45.77
N HIS A 7 -46.50 -24.95 45.49
CA HIS A 7 -45.16 -25.44 45.12
C HIS A 7 -44.74 -24.88 43.77
N TYR A 8 -43.51 -24.35 43.72
CA TYR A 8 -42.88 -23.89 42.49
C TYR A 8 -41.94 -24.99 42.00
N PRO A 9 -42.08 -25.51 40.78
CA PRO A 9 -41.15 -26.50 40.26
C PRO A 9 -39.85 -25.83 39.79
N ARG A 10 -38.74 -26.33 40.28
CA ARG A 10 -37.41 -26.04 39.76
C ARG A 10 -37.30 -26.60 38.35
N SER A 11 -37.23 -25.75 37.34
CA SER A 11 -36.85 -26.14 35.99
C SER A 11 -35.39 -25.83 35.71
N ALA A 12 -34.76 -26.88 35.35
CA ALA A 12 -33.53 -27.17 34.61
C ALA A 12 -32.64 -25.97 34.18
N ARG A 13 -31.40 -26.12 34.60
CA ARG A 13 -30.25 -25.43 34.03
C ARG A 13 -30.07 -25.80 32.55
N SER A 14 -30.27 -24.87 31.71
CA SER A 14 -29.75 -24.90 30.36
C SER A 14 -28.36 -24.27 30.37
N ARG A 15 -27.35 -25.11 30.33
CA ARG A 15 -25.98 -24.72 30.00
C ARG A 15 -25.89 -24.62 28.50
N SER A 16 -26.03 -23.45 27.94
CA SER A 16 -25.52 -23.14 26.59
C SER A 16 -24.25 -22.32 26.76
N GLY A 17 -23.17 -23.04 27.02
CA GLY A 17 -21.83 -22.55 26.80
C GLY A 17 -21.61 -22.44 25.30
N ALA A 18 -21.85 -21.28 24.72
CA ALA A 18 -21.30 -20.97 23.42
C ALA A 18 -19.77 -20.95 23.58
N PRO A 19 -19.01 -21.62 22.68
CA PRO A 19 -17.58 -21.50 22.72
C PRO A 19 -17.24 -20.03 22.45
N VAL A 20 -16.61 -19.39 23.41
CA VAL A 20 -15.86 -18.16 23.19
C VAL A 20 -14.86 -18.54 22.11
N ARG A 21 -15.10 -18.08 20.90
CA ARG A 21 -14.08 -18.11 19.86
C ARG A 21 -12.98 -17.20 20.36
N ASP A 22 -11.91 -17.83 20.76
CA ASP A 22 -10.62 -17.20 20.91
C ASP A 22 -10.31 -16.47 19.61
N GLU A 23 -10.56 -15.16 19.59
CA GLU A 23 -10.05 -14.28 18.56
C GLU A 23 -8.55 -14.11 18.79
N GLY A 24 -7.89 -15.26 18.91
CA GLY A 24 -6.45 -15.39 18.91
C GLY A 24 -5.93 -14.86 17.59
N LYS A 25 -5.32 -13.66 17.69
CA LYS A 25 -4.16 -13.28 16.92
C LYS A 25 -4.17 -13.82 15.49
N LEU A 26 -5.11 -13.34 14.69
CA LEU A 26 -4.93 -13.34 13.26
C LEU A 26 -3.67 -12.51 12.99
N THR A 27 -2.55 -13.20 12.84
CA THR A 27 -1.41 -12.67 12.14
C THR A 27 -1.99 -12.12 10.85
N GLN A 28 -2.14 -10.82 10.77
CA GLN A 28 -2.57 -10.15 9.54
C GLN A 28 -1.48 -10.42 8.51
N MET A 29 -1.60 -11.53 7.82
CA MET A 29 -1.10 -11.62 6.47
C MET A 29 -1.86 -10.52 5.73
N THR A 30 -1.22 -9.38 5.53
CA THR A 30 -1.78 -8.32 4.73
C THR A 30 -2.08 -8.92 3.38
N ALA A 31 -3.37 -9.10 3.10
CA ALA A 31 -3.82 -9.65 1.85
C ALA A 31 -3.29 -8.75 0.73
N ARG A 32 -2.67 -9.34 -0.28
CA ARG A 32 -2.24 -8.60 -1.47
C ARG A 32 -3.45 -8.02 -2.16
N LEU A 33 -3.32 -6.80 -2.62
CA LEU A 33 -4.34 -6.15 -3.43
C LEU A 33 -4.37 -6.77 -4.82
N GLU A 34 -5.56 -6.91 -5.35
CA GLU A 34 -5.81 -7.42 -6.70
C GLU A 34 -6.51 -6.37 -7.57
N VAL A 35 -6.53 -6.62 -8.87
CA VAL A 35 -7.28 -5.79 -9.81
C VAL A 35 -8.76 -5.80 -9.45
N GLY A 36 -9.36 -4.62 -9.37
CA GLY A 36 -10.75 -4.41 -8.96
C GLY A 36 -10.94 -4.05 -7.51
N ASP A 37 -9.93 -4.27 -6.66
CA ASP A 37 -9.99 -3.85 -5.26
C ASP A 37 -10.01 -2.33 -5.15
N LYS A 38 -10.66 -1.82 -4.10
CA LYS A 38 -10.57 -0.42 -3.75
C LYS A 38 -9.17 -0.12 -3.25
N ALA A 39 -8.51 0.89 -3.84
CA ALA A 39 -7.21 1.34 -3.38
C ALA A 39 -7.31 1.85 -1.94
N PRO A 40 -6.46 1.34 -1.01
CA PRO A 40 -6.42 1.86 0.35
C PRO A 40 -6.02 3.33 0.35
N SER A 41 -6.76 4.16 1.09
CA SER A 41 -6.45 5.58 1.22
C SER A 41 -5.08 5.79 1.88
N PHE A 42 -4.42 6.86 1.48
CA PHE A 42 -3.23 7.35 2.15
C PHE A 42 -3.25 8.87 2.25
N SER A 43 -2.54 9.38 3.24
CA SER A 43 -2.26 10.81 3.43
C SER A 43 -0.89 10.89 4.08
N LEU A 44 0.13 11.26 3.32
CA LEU A 44 1.54 11.22 3.73
C LEU A 44 2.23 12.55 3.41
N GLY A 45 3.27 12.88 4.18
CA GLY A 45 4.13 14.00 3.90
C GLY A 45 5.06 13.74 2.71
N ASP A 46 5.24 14.75 1.88
CA ASP A 46 6.25 14.74 0.82
C ASP A 46 7.63 15.24 1.32
N ALA A 47 8.56 15.38 0.39
CA ALA A 47 9.92 15.85 0.68
C ALA A 47 9.98 17.28 1.24
N ASP A 48 8.97 18.10 1.00
CA ASP A 48 8.89 19.50 1.44
C ASP A 48 7.97 19.68 2.65
N GLY A 49 7.40 18.60 3.18
CA GLY A 49 6.49 18.62 4.32
C GLY A 49 5.03 18.89 3.96
N ASN A 50 4.68 18.97 2.68
CA ASN A 50 3.29 19.05 2.24
C ASN A 50 2.60 17.70 2.37
N THR A 51 1.31 17.73 2.68
CA THR A 51 0.52 16.50 2.73
C THR A 51 -0.03 16.18 1.35
N VAL A 52 0.20 14.95 0.91
CA VAL A 52 -0.31 14.41 -0.36
C VAL A 52 -1.18 13.19 -0.04
N SER A 53 -2.39 13.15 -0.58
CA SER A 53 -3.34 12.08 -0.35
C SER A 53 -3.86 11.48 -1.65
N LEU A 54 -4.32 10.23 -1.57
CA LEU A 54 -4.94 9.56 -2.72
C LEU A 54 -6.12 10.35 -3.28
N ALA A 55 -6.86 11.04 -2.41
CA ALA A 55 -8.01 11.87 -2.80
C ALA A 55 -7.65 13.03 -3.74
N ASP A 56 -6.41 13.50 -3.72
CA ASP A 56 -5.92 14.59 -4.59
C ASP A 56 -5.89 14.18 -6.07
N TYR A 57 -5.93 12.89 -6.35
CA TYR A 57 -5.85 12.33 -7.70
C TYR A 57 -7.19 11.81 -8.24
N ARG A 58 -8.29 12.12 -7.59
CA ARG A 58 -9.62 11.71 -8.08
C ARG A 58 -9.87 12.22 -9.51
N GLY A 59 -10.42 11.34 -10.34
CA GLY A 59 -10.68 11.64 -11.75
C GLY A 59 -9.45 11.53 -12.66
N ARG A 60 -8.31 11.14 -12.11
CA ARG A 60 -7.09 10.83 -12.85
C ARG A 60 -6.57 9.46 -12.48
N LYS A 61 -5.85 8.82 -13.38
CA LYS A 61 -5.12 7.58 -13.08
C LYS A 61 -3.84 7.92 -12.31
N LEU A 62 -3.49 7.09 -11.33
CA LEU A 62 -2.32 7.28 -10.50
C LEU A 62 -1.46 6.02 -10.48
N ILE A 63 -0.19 6.17 -10.81
CA ILE A 63 0.82 5.14 -10.56
C ILE A 63 1.34 5.35 -9.15
N VAL A 64 1.17 4.34 -8.30
CA VAL A 64 1.72 4.30 -6.94
C VAL A 64 2.78 3.21 -6.91
N TYR A 65 4.04 3.58 -6.67
CA TYR A 65 5.09 2.59 -6.53
C TYR A 65 5.78 2.67 -5.17
N PHE A 66 6.09 1.51 -4.62
CA PHE A 66 6.75 1.35 -3.33
C PHE A 66 8.17 0.85 -3.55
N TYR A 67 9.13 1.50 -2.90
CA TYR A 67 10.55 1.16 -3.02
C TYR A 67 11.23 1.15 -1.64
N PRO A 68 12.28 0.31 -1.44
CA PRO A 68 12.84 0.09 -0.10
C PRO A 68 13.66 1.26 0.45
N ALA A 69 14.44 1.93 -0.39
CA ALA A 69 15.31 3.01 0.10
C ALA A 69 15.73 3.97 -1.00
N ALA A 70 15.58 5.26 -0.75
CA ALA A 70 16.07 6.33 -1.60
C ALA A 70 17.60 6.24 -1.77
N SER A 71 18.10 6.71 -2.91
CA SER A 71 19.53 6.76 -3.25
C SER A 71 20.23 5.41 -3.36
N THR A 72 19.48 4.30 -3.47
CA THR A 72 20.03 2.99 -3.83
C THR A 72 19.98 2.80 -5.35
N PRO A 73 20.88 1.98 -5.97
CA PRO A 73 20.97 1.87 -7.43
C PRO A 73 19.64 1.47 -8.11
N GLY A 74 18.96 0.46 -7.57
CA GLY A 74 17.68 0.00 -8.13
C GLY A 74 16.56 1.03 -7.98
N CYS A 75 16.47 1.69 -6.85
CA CYS A 75 15.46 2.73 -6.61
C CYS A 75 15.73 3.98 -7.44
N THR A 76 16.99 4.35 -7.62
CA THR A 76 17.41 5.45 -8.50
C THR A 76 17.03 5.16 -9.94
N LYS A 77 17.33 3.96 -10.45
CA LYS A 77 16.93 3.57 -11.81
C LYS A 77 15.42 3.66 -12.01
N GLN A 78 14.65 3.10 -11.09
CA GLN A 78 13.19 3.13 -11.17
C GLN A 78 12.64 4.58 -11.18
N ALA A 79 13.14 5.42 -10.28
CA ALA A 79 12.75 6.82 -10.20
C ALA A 79 13.10 7.61 -11.48
N CYS A 80 14.29 7.38 -12.02
CA CYS A 80 14.73 8.02 -13.27
C CYS A 80 13.88 7.56 -14.46
N ASP A 81 13.51 6.29 -14.56
CA ASP A 81 12.63 5.80 -15.61
C ASP A 81 11.26 6.51 -15.56
N PHE A 82 10.68 6.72 -14.37
CA PHE A 82 9.45 7.49 -14.23
C PHE A 82 9.65 8.97 -14.55
N ARG A 83 10.74 9.58 -14.09
CA ARG A 83 11.07 10.98 -14.40
C ARG A 83 11.18 11.21 -15.89
N ASP A 84 11.91 10.36 -16.60
CA ASP A 84 12.19 10.53 -18.02
C ASP A 84 10.93 10.35 -18.89
N ASN A 85 9.94 9.62 -18.41
CA ASN A 85 8.68 9.37 -19.08
C ASN A 85 7.49 10.16 -18.49
N LEU A 86 7.73 11.03 -17.51
CA LEU A 86 6.65 11.70 -16.78
C LEU A 86 5.76 12.55 -17.67
N TRP A 87 6.33 13.26 -18.63
CA TRP A 87 5.57 14.07 -19.59
C TRP A 87 4.59 13.21 -20.40
N ALA A 88 5.06 12.08 -20.92
CA ALA A 88 4.22 11.15 -21.70
C ALA A 88 3.12 10.53 -20.82
N LEU A 89 3.46 10.16 -19.58
CA LEU A 89 2.49 9.63 -18.61
C LEU A 89 1.42 10.66 -18.27
N ASN A 90 1.80 11.89 -17.98
CA ASN A 90 0.87 12.96 -17.66
C ASN A 90 -0.07 13.28 -18.83
N ASN A 91 0.45 13.26 -20.06
CA ASN A 91 -0.38 13.44 -21.27
C ASN A 91 -1.36 12.30 -21.49
N ALA A 92 -1.02 11.09 -21.05
CA ALA A 92 -1.92 9.93 -21.06
C ALA A 92 -2.89 9.91 -19.85
N GLY A 93 -2.90 10.94 -19.02
CA GLY A 93 -3.77 11.05 -17.84
C GLY A 93 -3.28 10.28 -16.61
N LEU A 94 -2.01 9.90 -16.57
CA LEU A 94 -1.37 9.18 -15.49
C LEU A 94 -0.45 10.10 -14.69
N ASP A 95 -0.69 10.18 -13.37
CA ASP A 95 0.22 10.80 -12.42
C ASP A 95 1.08 9.72 -11.72
N VAL A 96 2.16 10.12 -11.08
CA VAL A 96 3.10 9.21 -10.40
C VAL A 96 3.38 9.68 -8.99
N VAL A 97 3.36 8.78 -8.03
CA VAL A 97 3.87 8.99 -6.67
C VAL A 97 4.76 7.81 -6.27
N GLY A 98 5.87 8.10 -5.61
CA GLY A 98 6.74 7.10 -4.99
C GLY A 98 6.59 7.11 -3.48
N ILE A 99 6.51 5.96 -2.84
CA ILE A 99 6.36 5.83 -1.39
C ILE A 99 7.46 4.93 -0.83
N SER A 100 8.15 5.41 0.20
CA SER A 100 9.16 4.64 0.92
C SER A 100 9.11 4.92 2.42
N PRO A 101 9.76 4.09 3.27
CA PRO A 101 9.87 4.35 4.69
C PRO A 101 10.90 5.43 5.03
N ASP A 102 11.55 6.02 4.05
CA ASP A 102 12.55 7.08 4.27
C ASP A 102 11.91 8.34 4.85
N LYS A 103 12.69 9.09 5.64
CA LYS A 103 12.27 10.39 6.19
C LYS A 103 12.27 11.47 5.11
N PRO A 104 11.46 12.54 5.26
CA PRO A 104 11.36 13.61 4.28
C PRO A 104 12.71 14.23 3.87
N ALA A 105 13.63 14.43 4.81
CA ALA A 105 14.95 14.99 4.51
C ALA A 105 15.76 14.11 3.54
N LYS A 106 15.67 12.79 3.64
CA LYS A 106 16.35 11.87 2.73
C LYS A 106 15.68 11.88 1.36
N LEU A 107 14.34 11.99 1.32
CA LEU A 107 13.58 12.12 0.08
C LEU A 107 13.91 13.42 -0.66
N ALA A 108 14.08 14.53 0.07
CA ALA A 108 14.49 15.80 -0.52
C ALA A 108 15.86 15.71 -1.19
N LYS A 109 16.84 15.10 -0.53
CA LYS A 109 18.18 14.86 -1.11
C LYS A 109 18.11 13.99 -2.36
N PHE A 110 17.32 12.92 -2.32
CA PHE A 110 17.15 12.02 -3.45
C PHE A 110 16.46 12.70 -4.63
N ARG A 111 15.37 13.42 -4.37
CA ARG A 111 14.67 14.23 -5.38
C ARG A 111 15.63 15.22 -6.07
N ASP A 112 16.39 15.96 -5.28
CA ASP A 112 17.27 17.03 -5.80
C ASP A 112 18.46 16.44 -6.56
N ALA A 113 19.04 15.34 -6.08
CA ALA A 113 20.14 14.65 -6.75
C ALA A 113 19.75 14.08 -8.12
N GLU A 114 18.53 13.54 -8.23
CA GLU A 114 18.05 12.87 -9.46
C GLU A 114 17.13 13.76 -10.29
N GLY A 115 16.83 14.99 -9.88
CA GLY A 115 15.94 15.90 -10.58
C GLY A 115 14.51 15.35 -10.74
N LEU A 116 13.98 14.71 -9.69
CA LEU A 116 12.65 14.12 -9.72
C LEU A 116 11.58 15.22 -9.58
N THR A 117 10.59 15.19 -10.47
CA THR A 117 9.53 16.22 -10.55
C THR A 117 8.16 15.71 -10.14
N PHE A 118 8.07 14.47 -9.65
CA PHE A 118 6.87 13.89 -9.07
C PHE A 118 7.03 13.70 -7.55
N PRO A 119 5.93 13.64 -6.77
CA PRO A 119 6.01 13.53 -5.33
C PRO A 119 6.66 12.24 -4.84
N LEU A 120 7.56 12.36 -3.86
CA LEU A 120 8.09 11.27 -3.07
C LEU A 120 7.51 11.38 -1.67
N LEU A 121 6.80 10.35 -1.20
CA LEU A 121 6.06 10.35 0.06
C LEU A 121 6.77 9.50 1.11
N SER A 122 6.77 10.00 2.33
CA SER A 122 7.39 9.39 3.49
C SER A 122 6.39 8.58 4.31
N ASP A 123 6.65 7.29 4.49
CA ASP A 123 5.87 6.38 5.34
C ASP A 123 6.77 5.68 6.37
N PRO A 124 7.37 6.42 7.32
CA PRO A 124 8.37 5.88 8.24
C PRO A 124 7.79 4.79 9.16
N ASP A 125 6.51 4.86 9.47
CA ASP A 125 5.80 3.85 10.28
C ASP A 125 5.38 2.62 9.48
N ARG A 126 5.54 2.64 8.16
CA ARG A 126 5.16 1.55 7.24
C ARG A 126 3.68 1.19 7.26
N THR A 127 2.83 2.09 7.72
CA THR A 127 1.38 1.89 7.81
C THR A 127 0.75 1.77 6.44
N VAL A 128 1.08 2.67 5.53
CA VAL A 128 0.58 2.65 4.14
C VAL A 128 1.18 1.49 3.37
N LEU A 129 2.49 1.28 3.49
CA LEU A 129 3.19 0.13 2.90
C LEU A 129 2.50 -1.19 3.28
N SER A 130 2.16 -1.37 4.56
CA SER A 130 1.48 -2.58 5.04
C SER A 130 0.07 -2.71 4.49
N LYS A 131 -0.71 -1.63 4.46
CA LYS A 131 -2.08 -1.64 3.90
C LYS A 131 -2.11 -2.03 2.42
N TRP A 132 -1.07 -1.68 1.68
CA TRP A 132 -0.95 -2.02 0.26
C TRP A 132 -0.27 -3.37 0.01
N GLY A 133 0.10 -4.11 1.06
CA GLY A 133 0.81 -5.38 0.95
C GLY A 133 2.26 -5.23 0.46
N ALA A 134 2.80 -4.02 0.48
CA ALA A 134 4.16 -3.70 0.03
C ALA A 134 5.22 -3.78 1.15
N TYR A 135 4.84 -4.29 2.31
CA TYR A 135 5.72 -4.57 3.43
C TYR A 135 5.40 -5.92 4.04
N GLY A 136 6.40 -6.74 4.27
CA GLY A 136 6.22 -8.06 4.84
C GLY A 136 7.44 -8.95 4.66
N GLU A 137 7.24 -10.24 4.76
CA GLU A 137 8.29 -11.23 4.56
C GLU A 137 8.73 -11.30 3.09
N LYS A 138 10.02 -11.25 2.89
CA LYS A 138 10.66 -11.46 1.58
C LYS A 138 11.90 -12.32 1.70
N LYS A 139 12.19 -13.07 0.66
CA LYS A 139 13.46 -13.83 0.57
C LYS A 139 14.57 -12.93 0.05
N MET A 140 15.66 -12.87 0.79
CA MET A 140 16.87 -12.16 0.39
C MET A 140 18.09 -12.99 0.73
N TYR A 141 18.91 -13.33 -0.27
CA TYR A 141 20.11 -14.16 -0.11
C TYR A 141 19.86 -15.49 0.63
N GLY A 142 18.74 -16.16 0.31
CA GLY A 142 18.35 -17.43 0.94
C GLY A 142 17.78 -17.33 2.37
N LYS A 143 17.65 -16.13 2.90
CA LYS A 143 17.04 -15.85 4.22
C LYS A 143 15.70 -15.17 4.06
N THR A 144 14.77 -15.43 4.97
CA THR A 144 13.52 -14.69 5.09
C THR A 144 13.74 -13.47 5.98
N VAL A 145 13.45 -12.28 5.46
CA VAL A 145 13.57 -11.00 6.17
C VAL A 145 12.28 -10.20 6.05
N GLN A 146 12.01 -9.34 7.04
CA GLN A 146 10.95 -8.35 6.96
C GLN A 146 11.46 -7.12 6.22
N GLY A 147 10.69 -6.61 5.27
CA GLY A 147 11.08 -5.42 4.55
C GLY A 147 10.10 -4.98 3.50
N VAL A 148 10.45 -3.91 2.80
CA VAL A 148 9.65 -3.40 1.69
C VAL A 148 9.72 -4.36 0.52
N ILE A 149 8.55 -4.71 0.02
CA ILE A 149 8.37 -5.47 -1.21
C ILE A 149 8.16 -4.45 -2.32
N ARG A 150 9.13 -4.32 -3.23
CA ARG A 150 9.02 -3.40 -4.36
C ARG A 150 7.78 -3.74 -5.16
N SER A 151 6.83 -2.81 -5.21
CA SER A 151 5.51 -3.04 -5.79
C SER A 151 5.08 -1.83 -6.60
N THR A 152 4.30 -2.06 -7.65
CA THR A 152 3.77 -0.99 -8.50
C THR A 152 2.29 -1.24 -8.77
N PHE A 153 1.50 -0.21 -8.59
CA PHE A 153 0.06 -0.23 -8.78
C PHE A 153 -0.37 0.89 -9.72
N VAL A 154 -1.46 0.68 -10.42
CA VAL A 154 -2.19 1.75 -11.08
C VAL A 154 -3.58 1.82 -10.47
N VAL A 155 -3.96 3.00 -10.02
CA VAL A 155 -5.29 3.31 -9.52
C VAL A 155 -6.04 4.05 -10.62
N ASP A 156 -7.25 3.60 -10.93
CA ASP A 156 -8.11 4.26 -11.93
C ASP A 156 -8.78 5.52 -11.39
N GLU A 157 -9.52 6.21 -12.24
CA GLU A 157 -10.22 7.47 -11.92
C GLU A 157 -11.28 7.29 -10.81
N ASN A 158 -11.74 6.06 -10.59
CA ASN A 158 -12.74 5.69 -9.57
C ASN A 158 -12.12 5.23 -8.25
N GLY A 159 -10.79 5.23 -8.16
CA GLY A 159 -10.07 4.80 -6.96
C GLY A 159 -9.94 3.28 -6.81
N LYS A 160 -10.08 2.53 -7.90
CA LYS A 160 -9.89 1.08 -7.93
C LYS A 160 -8.53 0.72 -8.52
N ILE A 161 -7.98 -0.39 -8.07
CA ILE A 161 -6.74 -0.95 -8.61
C ILE A 161 -7.01 -1.51 -10.02
N SER A 162 -6.31 -0.98 -11.01
CA SER A 162 -6.34 -1.48 -12.38
C SER A 162 -5.10 -2.31 -12.74
N VAL A 163 -3.99 -2.11 -12.04
CA VAL A 163 -2.77 -2.92 -12.12
C VAL A 163 -2.21 -3.14 -10.72
N ALA A 164 -1.85 -4.36 -10.39
CA ALA A 164 -1.19 -4.71 -9.14
C ALA A 164 0.00 -5.63 -9.42
N GLN A 165 1.20 -5.16 -9.16
CA GLN A 165 2.44 -5.91 -9.36
C GLN A 165 3.28 -5.89 -8.09
N TYR A 166 3.55 -7.06 -7.55
CA TYR A 166 4.44 -7.27 -6.41
C TYR A 166 5.78 -7.86 -6.86
N ASN A 167 6.81 -7.69 -6.06
CA ASN A 167 8.17 -8.17 -6.34
C ASN A 167 8.72 -7.68 -7.70
N VAL A 168 8.46 -6.41 -8.00
CA VAL A 168 8.90 -5.77 -9.24
C VAL A 168 10.41 -5.63 -9.25
N LYS A 169 11.03 -5.92 -10.39
CA LYS A 169 12.43 -5.59 -10.63
C LYS A 169 12.55 -4.16 -11.16
N ALA A 170 13.48 -3.39 -10.59
CA ALA A 170 13.71 -2.00 -11.02
C ALA A 170 14.01 -1.90 -12.53
N THR A 171 14.69 -2.90 -13.10
CA THR A 171 15.02 -2.99 -14.53
C THR A 171 13.80 -3.16 -15.45
N HIS A 172 12.63 -3.50 -14.92
CA HIS A 172 11.40 -3.68 -15.68
C HIS A 172 10.51 -2.44 -15.72
N THR A 173 10.92 -1.34 -15.07
CA THR A 173 10.11 -0.13 -14.97
C THR A 173 9.86 0.50 -16.33
N ALA A 174 10.87 0.64 -17.17
CA ALA A 174 10.72 1.19 -18.52
C ALA A 174 9.71 0.38 -19.37
N THR A 175 9.83 -0.94 -19.37
CA THR A 175 8.88 -1.83 -20.09
C THR A 175 7.46 -1.73 -19.53
N PHE A 176 7.31 -1.56 -18.23
CA PHE A 176 6.01 -1.32 -17.59
C PHE A 176 5.38 -0.02 -18.09
N ILE A 177 6.16 1.06 -18.11
CA ILE A 177 5.72 2.37 -18.63
C ILE A 177 5.30 2.29 -20.09
N GLU A 178 6.11 1.66 -20.93
CA GLU A 178 5.80 1.45 -22.36
C GLU A 178 4.46 0.74 -22.56
N ARG A 179 4.19 -0.30 -21.77
CA ARG A 179 2.91 -1.03 -21.81
C ARG A 179 1.73 -0.16 -21.41
N LEU A 180 1.88 0.67 -20.38
CA LEU A 180 0.83 1.61 -19.97
C LEU A 180 0.53 2.63 -21.06
N LEU A 181 1.55 3.20 -21.67
CA LEU A 181 1.40 4.20 -22.73
C LEU A 181 0.80 3.61 -24.01
N SER A 182 1.09 2.33 -24.30
CA SER A 182 0.53 1.64 -25.48
C SER A 182 -0.93 1.24 -25.31
N ALA A 183 -1.42 1.14 -24.07
CA ALA A 183 -2.80 0.78 -23.72
C ALA A 183 -3.72 2.00 -23.51
N SER A 184 -3.20 3.23 -23.65
CA SER A 184 -3.91 4.49 -23.39
C SER A 184 -4.51 5.07 -24.65
#